data_86305b85a9be5956f8a9abdb387625fa
#
_entry.id   86305b85a9be5956f8a9abdb387625fa
#
_cell.length_a   1.000
_cell.length_b   1.000
_cell.length_c   1.000
_cell.angle_alpha   90.00
_cell.angle_beta   90.00
_cell.angle_gamma   90.00
#
_symmetry.space_group_name_H-M   'P 1'
#
loop_
_entity.id
_entity.type
_entity.pdbx_description
1 polymer ?
#
loop_
_entity_poly.entity_id
_entity_poly.type
_entity_poly.pdbx_seq_one_letter_code
_entity_poly.pdbx_strand_id
1 'polypeptide(L)'
;VYSFFTDTIYAAFDDTIRPRYFLSLGKYKRPLQLKVCAEWKNYIIFHRFWETKDCLLGSFGLEQKAWFFRYDKKSKEIKTWKQDAEGLKASFPIPPAYEWIIGSAAGITNDIDGCSDHLRKMDYISENQFAICITQDNMDEIRKIVSESTNVKFPEKRQQLLDMIDSMGPDDNPILAIYKLKD
;
A
#
# COMPACT_ATOMS: atom_id res chain seq x y z
N VAL A 1 -6.55 -13.14 4.35
CA VAL A 1 -7.36 -13.17 3.11
C VAL A 1 -8.52 -12.19 3.25
N TYR A 2 -8.75 -11.37 2.25
CA TYR A 2 -9.91 -10.48 2.19
C TYR A 2 -10.46 -10.42 0.77
N SER A 3 -11.71 -10.00 0.65
CA SER A 3 -12.32 -9.67 -0.63
C SER A 3 -12.66 -8.18 -0.66
N PHE A 4 -12.54 -7.54 -1.81
CA PHE A 4 -12.86 -6.11 -2.00
C PHE A 4 -14.28 -5.72 -1.56
N PHE A 5 -15.15 -6.69 -1.41
CA PHE A 5 -16.58 -6.49 -1.19
C PHE A 5 -17.06 -6.94 0.18
N THR A 6 -16.17 -7.42 1.03
CA THR A 6 -16.51 -7.87 2.38
C THR A 6 -15.95 -6.91 3.43
N ASP A 7 -16.62 -6.86 4.57
CA ASP A 7 -16.20 -6.13 5.76
C ASP A 7 -15.43 -7.02 6.75
N THR A 8 -15.08 -8.23 6.32
CA THR A 8 -14.39 -9.20 7.16
C THR A 8 -13.05 -9.57 6.57
N ILE A 9 -12.02 -9.48 7.39
CA ILE A 9 -10.69 -9.99 7.12
C ILE A 9 -10.58 -11.36 7.75
N TYR A 10 -10.14 -12.34 6.98
CA TYR A 10 -10.00 -13.73 7.41
C TYR A 10 -8.52 -14.07 7.59
N ALA A 11 -8.22 -14.89 8.58
CA ALA A 11 -6.96 -15.60 8.69
C ALA A 11 -7.08 -16.97 8.05
N ALA A 12 -6.08 -17.34 7.26
CA ALA A 12 -5.94 -18.69 6.73
C ALA A 12 -4.99 -19.49 7.63
N PHE A 13 -5.39 -20.67 8.00
CA PHE A 13 -4.60 -21.69 8.69
C PHE A 13 -4.51 -22.90 7.76
N ASP A 14 -3.71 -23.88 8.06
CA ASP A 14 -3.37 -25.01 7.18
C ASP A 14 -4.60 -25.61 6.47
N ASP A 15 -5.69 -25.82 7.18
CA ASP A 15 -6.91 -26.46 6.67
C ASP A 15 -8.18 -25.62 6.83
N THR A 16 -8.09 -24.43 7.42
CA THR A 16 -9.28 -23.63 7.77
C THR A 16 -9.08 -22.16 7.48
N ILE A 17 -10.21 -21.47 7.23
CA ILE A 17 -10.29 -20.02 7.13
C ILE A 17 -11.23 -19.53 8.23
N ARG A 18 -10.77 -18.60 9.08
CA ARG A 18 -11.56 -18.05 10.19
C ARG A 18 -11.61 -16.53 10.13
N PRO A 19 -12.76 -15.91 10.50
CA PRO A 19 -12.82 -14.46 10.68
C PRO A 19 -11.78 -14.00 11.70
N ARG A 20 -11.04 -12.94 11.35
CA ARG A 20 -10.03 -12.35 12.22
C ARG A 20 -10.36 -10.94 12.64
N TYR A 21 -10.81 -10.12 11.68
CA TYR A 21 -11.28 -8.77 11.95
C TYR A 21 -12.60 -8.52 11.24
N PHE A 22 -13.50 -7.85 11.92
CA PHE A 22 -14.73 -7.31 11.35
C PHE A 22 -14.62 -5.78 11.33
N LEU A 23 -14.78 -5.22 10.14
CA LEU A 23 -14.64 -3.79 9.90
C LEU A 23 -16.05 -3.16 9.88
N SER A 24 -16.39 -2.39 10.92
CA SER A 24 -17.66 -1.70 10.97
C SER A 24 -17.66 -0.48 10.05
N LEU A 25 -18.13 -0.64 8.82
CA LEU A 25 -18.09 0.39 7.78
C LEU A 25 -19.31 1.33 7.82
N GLY A 26 -20.33 1.02 8.63
CA GLY A 26 -21.53 1.84 8.76
C GLY A 26 -22.20 2.13 7.40
N LYS A 27 -22.53 3.39 7.16
CA LYS A 27 -23.15 3.84 5.89
C LYS A 27 -22.28 3.70 4.66
N TYR A 28 -20.99 3.50 4.83
CA TYR A 28 -20.02 3.33 3.74
C TYR A 28 -19.82 1.86 3.34
N LYS A 29 -20.56 0.93 3.96
CA LYS A 29 -20.59 -0.47 3.54
C LYS A 29 -21.31 -0.60 2.21
N ARG A 30 -20.67 -1.21 1.22
CA ARG A 30 -21.28 -1.43 -0.08
C ARG A 30 -22.40 -2.46 0.01
N PRO A 31 -23.61 -2.17 -0.54
CA PRO A 31 -24.68 -3.16 -0.67
C PRO A 31 -24.23 -4.30 -1.60
N LEU A 32 -24.54 -5.55 -1.23
CA LEU A 32 -24.17 -6.73 -2.03
C LEU A 32 -24.79 -6.72 -3.45
N GLN A 33 -25.97 -6.11 -3.58
CA GLN A 33 -26.71 -6.03 -4.84
C GLN A 33 -26.18 -4.94 -5.79
N LEU A 34 -25.28 -4.08 -5.33
CA LEU A 34 -24.78 -2.97 -6.13
C LEU A 34 -23.89 -3.48 -7.27
N LYS A 35 -24.41 -3.43 -8.50
CA LYS A 35 -23.71 -3.88 -9.71
C LYS A 35 -23.01 -2.76 -10.47
N VAL A 36 -23.39 -1.50 -10.21
CA VAL A 36 -22.94 -0.34 -11.01
C VAL A 36 -21.66 0.24 -10.43
N CYS A 37 -20.57 0.16 -11.18
CA CYS A 37 -19.25 0.65 -10.76
C CYS A 37 -19.20 2.15 -10.47
N ALA A 38 -20.02 2.96 -11.17
CA ALA A 38 -20.06 4.43 -10.98
C ALA A 38 -20.46 4.86 -9.56
N GLU A 39 -21.22 4.03 -8.86
CA GLU A 39 -21.66 4.30 -7.49
C GLU A 39 -20.66 3.85 -6.42
N TRP A 40 -19.65 3.06 -6.80
CA TRP A 40 -18.66 2.54 -5.85
C TRP A 40 -17.90 3.63 -5.11
N LYS A 41 -17.77 4.82 -5.71
CA LYS A 41 -17.15 5.99 -5.06
C LYS A 41 -17.77 6.37 -3.71
N ASN A 42 -19.02 6.00 -3.48
CA ASN A 42 -19.75 6.30 -2.25
C ASN A 42 -19.48 5.30 -1.11
N TYR A 43 -18.73 4.24 -1.40
CA TYR A 43 -18.48 3.14 -0.48
C TYR A 43 -16.99 2.92 -0.27
N ILE A 44 -16.63 2.37 0.88
CA ILE A 44 -15.25 1.98 1.17
C ILE A 44 -14.90 0.75 0.34
N ILE A 45 -13.84 0.88 -0.44
CA ILE A 45 -13.23 -0.21 -1.20
C ILE A 45 -11.81 -0.38 -0.69
N PHE A 46 -11.57 -1.50 -0.02
CA PHE A 46 -10.24 -1.80 0.49
C PHE A 46 -9.31 -2.25 -0.63
N HIS A 47 -8.05 -1.80 -0.57
CA HIS A 47 -7.02 -2.17 -1.51
C HIS A 47 -6.07 -3.19 -0.93
N ARG A 48 -5.51 -2.92 0.24
CA ARG A 48 -4.55 -3.81 0.90
C ARG A 48 -4.66 -3.76 2.42
N PHE A 49 -4.20 -4.85 3.03
CA PHE A 49 -4.04 -4.98 4.47
C PHE A 49 -2.69 -5.60 4.79
N TRP A 50 -2.06 -5.10 5.84
CA TRP A 50 -0.88 -5.67 6.45
C TRP A 50 -1.10 -5.76 7.94
N GLU A 51 -0.86 -6.92 8.49
CA GLU A 51 -0.95 -7.15 9.92
C GLU A 51 0.45 -7.30 10.49
N THR A 52 0.84 -6.38 11.37
CA THR A 52 2.05 -6.48 12.18
C THR A 52 1.72 -7.03 13.55
N LYS A 53 2.72 -7.22 14.40
CA LYS A 53 2.52 -7.61 15.80
C LYS A 53 1.59 -6.63 16.51
N ASP A 54 1.79 -5.34 16.35
CA ASP A 54 1.18 -4.27 17.14
C ASP A 54 0.03 -3.55 16.44
N CYS A 55 -0.05 -3.60 15.13
CA CYS A 55 -1.08 -2.89 14.39
C CYS A 55 -1.59 -3.64 13.16
N LEU A 56 -2.75 -3.21 12.68
CA LEU A 56 -3.28 -3.51 11.37
C LEU A 56 -3.18 -2.24 10.53
N LEU A 57 -2.51 -2.33 9.42
CA LEU A 57 -2.35 -1.26 8.44
C LEU A 57 -3.18 -1.58 7.21
N GLY A 58 -3.66 -0.57 6.52
CA GLY A 58 -4.35 -0.80 5.27
C GLY A 58 -4.66 0.47 4.51
N SER A 59 -5.07 0.28 3.26
CA SER A 59 -5.49 1.36 2.39
C SER A 59 -6.86 1.09 1.80
N PHE A 60 -7.61 2.16 1.56
CA PHE A 60 -8.93 2.09 0.96
C PHE A 60 -9.25 3.33 0.12
N GLY A 61 -10.14 3.16 -0.84
CA GLY A 61 -10.76 4.24 -1.60
C GLY A 61 -12.10 4.63 -1.01
N LEU A 62 -12.39 5.93 -0.95
CA LEU A 62 -13.68 6.51 -0.62
C LEU A 62 -13.81 7.89 -1.29
N GLU A 63 -14.93 8.17 -1.93
CA GLU A 63 -15.20 9.45 -2.61
C GLU A 63 -14.10 9.86 -3.60
N GLN A 64 -13.61 8.89 -4.36
CA GLN A 64 -12.50 9.05 -5.31
C GLN A 64 -11.18 9.55 -4.68
N LYS A 65 -10.99 9.28 -3.40
CA LYS A 65 -9.80 9.64 -2.64
C LYS A 65 -9.17 8.40 -2.06
N ALA A 66 -7.85 8.40 -1.99
CA ALA A 66 -7.09 7.38 -1.30
C ALA A 66 -6.98 7.71 0.18
N TRP A 67 -7.17 6.69 0.99
CA TRP A 67 -7.05 6.75 2.42
C TRP A 67 -6.14 5.65 2.91
N PHE A 68 -5.39 5.95 3.93
CA PHE A 68 -4.62 5.00 4.71
C PHE A 68 -5.17 4.92 6.12
N PHE A 69 -5.11 3.75 6.75
CA PHE A 69 -5.45 3.60 8.16
C PHE A 69 -4.42 2.76 8.91
N ARG A 70 -4.30 3.05 10.19
CA ARG A 70 -3.61 2.24 11.18
C ARG A 70 -4.56 1.96 12.34
N TYR A 71 -4.80 0.70 12.62
CA TYR A 71 -5.47 0.25 13.83
C TYR A 71 -4.41 -0.26 14.81
N ASP A 72 -4.33 0.34 15.98
CA ASP A 72 -3.44 -0.07 17.05
C ASP A 72 -4.11 -1.17 17.88
N LYS A 73 -3.48 -2.32 17.98
CA LYS A 73 -4.05 -3.51 18.65
C LYS A 73 -4.12 -3.36 20.17
N LYS A 74 -3.23 -2.55 20.75
CA LYS A 74 -3.16 -2.33 22.20
C LYS A 74 -4.18 -1.29 22.65
N SER A 75 -4.16 -0.10 22.06
CA SER A 75 -5.08 0.98 22.41
C SER A 75 -6.47 0.81 21.81
N LYS A 76 -6.62 -0.04 20.79
CA LYS A 76 -7.85 -0.22 19.99
C LYS A 76 -8.27 1.01 19.19
N GLU A 77 -7.36 1.96 19.01
CA GLU A 77 -7.60 3.17 18.25
C GLU A 77 -7.37 2.99 16.77
N ILE A 78 -8.19 3.64 15.96
CA ILE A 78 -8.00 3.76 14.51
C ILE A 78 -7.60 5.19 14.19
N LYS A 79 -6.53 5.34 13.43
CA LYS A 79 -6.15 6.61 12.80
C LYS A 79 -6.25 6.46 11.30
N THR A 80 -6.77 7.49 10.64
CA THR A 80 -6.90 7.53 9.18
C THR A 80 -6.25 8.79 8.63
N TRP A 81 -5.64 8.66 7.47
CA TRP A 81 -5.05 9.77 6.72
C TRP A 81 -5.59 9.74 5.30
N LYS A 82 -5.95 10.90 4.81
CA LYS A 82 -6.23 11.11 3.40
C LYS A 82 -4.91 11.34 2.69
N GLN A 83 -4.71 10.68 1.57
CA GLN A 83 -3.58 10.96 0.70
C GLN A 83 -4.04 11.91 -0.41
N ASP A 84 -3.26 12.95 -0.65
CA ASP A 84 -3.45 13.78 -1.82
C ASP A 84 -2.95 13.00 -3.04
N ALA A 85 -3.89 12.67 -3.92
CA ALA A 85 -3.65 11.82 -5.08
C ALA A 85 -3.02 12.58 -6.28
N GLU A 86 -2.33 13.69 -6.04
CA GLU A 86 -1.60 14.38 -7.10
C GLU A 86 -0.42 13.51 -7.55
N GLY A 87 -0.53 12.96 -8.75
CA GLY A 87 0.56 12.26 -9.43
C GLY A 87 0.41 10.75 -9.63
N LEU A 88 -0.60 10.09 -9.09
CA LEU A 88 -0.83 8.67 -9.32
C LEU A 88 -1.59 8.43 -10.63
N LYS A 89 -0.89 8.51 -11.75
CA LYS A 89 -1.39 8.02 -13.03
C LYS A 89 -1.15 6.51 -13.12
N ALA A 90 -2.21 5.77 -13.44
CA ALA A 90 -2.03 4.35 -13.75
C ALA A 90 -1.10 4.20 -14.97
N SER A 91 -0.16 3.27 -14.88
CA SER A 91 0.80 2.97 -15.95
C SER A 91 0.19 2.21 -17.14
N PHE A 92 -1.11 1.92 -17.09
CA PHE A 92 -1.85 1.24 -18.18
C PHE A 92 -3.25 1.86 -18.34
N PRO A 93 -3.85 1.80 -19.54
CA PRO A 93 -5.18 2.36 -19.78
C PRO A 93 -6.21 1.59 -18.96
N ILE A 94 -6.82 2.30 -18.02
CA ILE A 94 -7.91 1.79 -17.19
C ILE A 94 -9.16 2.55 -17.59
N PRO A 95 -10.33 1.89 -17.70
CA PRO A 95 -11.58 2.61 -17.86
C PRO A 95 -11.73 3.67 -16.75
N PRO A 96 -12.14 4.90 -17.07
CA PRO A 96 -12.22 6.01 -16.11
C PRO A 96 -12.98 5.69 -14.81
N ALA A 97 -13.95 4.78 -14.91
CA ALA A 97 -14.72 4.32 -13.74
C ALA A 97 -13.87 3.55 -12.69
N TYR A 98 -12.68 3.07 -13.06
CA TYR A 98 -11.81 2.27 -12.19
C TYR A 98 -10.49 3.00 -11.84
N GLU A 99 -10.21 4.15 -12.48
CA GLU A 99 -8.96 4.89 -12.29
C GLU A 99 -8.68 5.19 -10.81
N TRP A 100 -9.70 5.60 -10.07
CA TRP A 100 -9.60 5.90 -8.66
C TRP A 100 -9.37 4.65 -7.78
N ILE A 101 -9.81 3.47 -8.23
CA ILE A 101 -9.61 2.20 -7.48
C ILE A 101 -8.15 1.78 -7.57
N ILE A 102 -7.53 1.96 -8.73
CA ILE A 102 -6.19 1.43 -9.02
C ILE A 102 -5.11 2.50 -8.82
N GLY A 103 -5.43 3.76 -9.10
CA GLY A 103 -4.50 4.89 -8.95
C GLY A 103 -4.29 5.36 -7.50
N SER A 104 -5.16 4.96 -6.58
CA SER A 104 -5.18 5.47 -5.22
C SER A 104 -4.40 4.57 -4.26
N ALA A 105 -3.09 4.59 -4.30
CA ALA A 105 -2.28 3.95 -3.26
C ALA A 105 -1.90 4.99 -2.19
N ALA A 106 -2.50 4.90 -1.00
CA ALA A 106 -2.00 5.60 0.16
C ALA A 106 -0.70 4.95 0.64
N GLY A 107 0.30 5.73 1.00
CA GLY A 107 1.62 5.25 1.38
C GLY A 107 2.00 5.55 2.82
N ILE A 108 3.06 4.90 3.26
CA ILE A 108 3.81 5.25 4.47
C ILE A 108 5.01 6.05 3.99
N THR A 109 5.27 7.20 4.60
CA THR A 109 6.46 7.99 4.27
C THR A 109 7.71 7.20 4.64
N ASN A 110 8.55 6.91 3.65
CA ASN A 110 9.86 6.34 3.86
C ASN A 110 10.90 7.48 3.97
N ASP A 111 11.23 7.82 5.19
CA ASP A 111 12.21 8.87 5.51
C ASP A 111 13.65 8.31 5.68
N ILE A 112 13.87 7.04 5.39
CA ILE A 112 15.20 6.40 5.50
C ILE A 112 16.05 6.79 4.30
N ASP A 113 15.62 6.41 3.11
CA ASP A 113 16.36 6.59 1.86
C ASP A 113 15.52 7.26 0.75
N GLY A 114 14.25 7.53 1.03
CA GLY A 114 13.33 8.15 0.09
C GLY A 114 12.78 7.19 -0.97
N CYS A 115 13.02 5.88 -0.84
CA CYS A 115 12.41 4.90 -1.73
C CYS A 115 10.88 4.95 -1.64
N SER A 116 10.19 4.42 -2.63
CA SER A 116 8.74 4.52 -2.76
C SER A 116 7.99 4.32 -1.45
N ASP A 117 7.20 5.31 -1.07
CA ASP A 117 6.29 5.28 0.07
C ASP A 117 4.92 4.65 -0.25
N HIS A 118 4.73 4.22 -1.50
CA HIS A 118 3.47 3.66 -1.94
C HIS A 118 3.32 2.22 -1.45
N LEU A 119 2.39 2.00 -0.53
CA LEU A 119 2.05 0.65 -0.04
C LEU A 119 1.70 -0.34 -1.16
N ARG A 120 1.32 0.14 -2.33
CA ARG A 120 1.06 -0.70 -3.50
C ARG A 120 2.29 -1.46 -3.99
N LYS A 121 3.49 -0.91 -3.76
CA LYS A 121 4.77 -1.50 -4.16
C LYS A 121 5.49 -2.23 -3.02
N MET A 122 4.93 -2.16 -1.81
CA MET A 122 5.50 -2.82 -0.65
C MET A 122 4.89 -4.21 -0.46
N ASP A 123 5.73 -5.21 -0.37
CA ASP A 123 5.36 -6.57 -0.04
C ASP A 123 5.68 -6.87 1.42
N TYR A 124 4.73 -7.54 2.09
CA TYR A 124 4.92 -7.96 3.48
C TYR A 124 5.83 -9.19 3.56
N ILE A 125 6.85 -9.11 4.40
CA ILE A 125 7.78 -10.24 4.60
C ILE A 125 7.55 -10.91 5.95
N SER A 126 7.41 -10.12 7.02
CA SER A 126 7.25 -10.62 8.38
C SER A 126 6.54 -9.59 9.26
N GLU A 127 6.35 -9.89 10.54
CA GLU A 127 5.56 -9.09 11.47
C GLU A 127 5.84 -7.57 11.48
N ASN A 128 7.08 -7.17 11.18
CA ASN A 128 7.46 -5.75 11.17
C ASN A 128 8.35 -5.39 9.97
N GLN A 129 8.41 -6.24 8.94
CA GLN A 129 9.27 -6.00 7.77
C GLN A 129 8.46 -5.93 6.49
N PHE A 130 8.83 -4.96 5.66
CA PHE A 130 8.31 -4.76 4.31
C PHE A 130 9.46 -4.78 3.32
N ALA A 131 9.18 -5.25 2.12
CA ALA A 131 10.12 -5.19 1.02
C ALA A 131 9.56 -4.39 -0.15
N ILE A 132 10.45 -3.77 -0.87
CA ILE A 132 10.19 -3.23 -2.21
C ILE A 132 11.08 -4.01 -3.17
N CYS A 133 10.46 -4.64 -4.16
CA CYS A 133 11.15 -5.33 -5.21
C CYS A 133 11.43 -4.35 -6.36
N ILE A 134 12.69 -4.11 -6.65
CA ILE A 134 13.14 -3.24 -7.75
C ILE A 134 13.60 -4.15 -8.89
N THR A 135 12.87 -4.06 -10.00
CA THR A 135 13.09 -4.83 -11.22
C THR A 135 13.45 -3.89 -12.37
N GLN A 136 13.86 -4.44 -13.49
CA GLN A 136 14.08 -3.67 -14.71
C GLN A 136 12.86 -2.83 -15.12
N ASP A 137 11.64 -3.36 -14.90
CA ASP A 137 10.40 -2.69 -15.31
C ASP A 137 10.06 -1.46 -14.47
N ASN A 138 10.59 -1.35 -13.23
CA ASN A 138 10.23 -0.27 -12.31
C ASN A 138 11.44 0.54 -11.79
N MET A 139 12.66 0.18 -12.17
CA MET A 139 13.85 0.81 -11.62
C MET A 139 13.94 2.31 -11.94
N ASP A 140 13.60 2.73 -13.14
CA ASP A 140 13.64 4.14 -13.55
C ASP A 140 12.65 4.99 -12.73
N GLU A 141 11.46 4.47 -12.50
CA GLU A 141 10.45 5.13 -11.67
C GLU A 141 10.93 5.24 -10.21
N ILE A 142 11.46 4.15 -9.65
CA ILE A 142 11.98 4.13 -8.27
C ILE A 142 13.19 5.03 -8.14
N ARG A 143 14.12 4.99 -9.09
CA ARG A 143 15.28 5.88 -9.15
C ARG A 143 14.88 7.36 -9.10
N LYS A 144 13.89 7.73 -9.90
CA LYS A 144 13.33 9.08 -9.91
C LYS A 144 12.76 9.46 -8.54
N ILE A 145 11.92 8.63 -7.96
CA ILE A 145 11.30 8.87 -6.63
C ILE A 145 12.38 9.06 -5.57
N VAL A 146 13.39 8.17 -5.52
CA VAL A 146 14.49 8.23 -4.55
C VAL A 146 15.32 9.50 -4.73
N SER A 147 15.64 9.89 -5.97
CA SER A 147 16.43 11.08 -6.26
C SER A 147 15.70 12.39 -5.95
N GLU A 148 14.40 12.45 -6.17
CA GLU A 148 13.57 13.64 -5.92
C GLU A 148 13.07 13.76 -4.48
N SER A 149 13.25 12.74 -3.65
CA SER A 149 12.80 12.74 -2.26
C SER A 149 13.56 13.79 -1.43
N THR A 150 12.81 14.67 -0.77
CA THR A 150 13.37 15.78 0.03
C THR A 150 13.51 15.46 1.52
N ASN A 151 12.77 14.48 2.02
CA ASN A 151 12.74 14.14 3.43
C ASN A 151 13.48 12.82 3.72
N VAL A 152 14.81 12.84 3.57
CA VAL A 152 15.67 11.66 3.75
C VAL A 152 16.54 11.85 4.99
N LYS A 153 16.41 10.96 5.97
CA LYS A 153 17.20 10.98 7.21
C LYS A 153 18.61 10.39 7.06
N PHE A 154 18.78 9.47 6.12
CA PHE A 154 20.04 8.76 5.90
C PHE A 154 20.50 8.92 4.44
N PRO A 155 21.11 10.06 4.09
CA PRO A 155 21.58 10.34 2.72
C PRO A 155 22.52 9.27 2.17
N GLU A 156 23.34 8.66 3.03
CA GLU A 156 24.24 7.58 2.66
C GLU A 156 23.47 6.31 2.21
N LYS A 157 22.34 6.01 2.84
CA LYS A 157 21.47 4.89 2.43
C LYS A 157 20.79 5.16 1.09
N ARG A 158 20.36 6.39 0.89
CA ARG A 158 19.81 6.84 -0.37
C ARG A 158 20.85 6.69 -1.50
N GLN A 159 22.09 7.16 -1.29
CA GLN A 159 23.13 7.05 -2.29
C GLN A 159 23.48 5.58 -2.58
N GLN A 160 23.59 4.76 -1.54
CA GLN A 160 23.81 3.32 -1.69
C GLN A 160 22.73 2.65 -2.57
N LEU A 161 21.46 3.01 -2.35
CA LEU A 161 20.35 2.48 -3.16
C LEU A 161 20.43 2.96 -4.61
N LEU A 162 20.73 4.23 -4.84
CA LEU A 162 20.91 4.78 -6.19
C LEU A 162 22.06 4.10 -6.91
N ASP A 163 23.20 3.90 -6.25
CA ASP A 163 24.36 3.22 -6.82
C ASP A 163 24.04 1.76 -7.21
N MET A 164 23.25 1.07 -6.38
CA MET A 164 22.77 -0.29 -6.69
C MET A 164 21.85 -0.29 -7.91
N ILE A 165 20.89 0.65 -7.99
CA ILE A 165 20.00 0.78 -9.14
C ILE A 165 20.78 1.12 -10.41
N ASP A 166 21.72 2.04 -10.33
CA ASP A 166 22.53 2.47 -11.48
C ASP A 166 23.49 1.38 -11.98
N SER A 167 23.85 0.43 -11.13
CA SER A 167 24.70 -0.72 -11.50
C SER A 167 23.93 -1.91 -12.07
N MET A 168 22.59 -1.87 -12.06
CA MET A 168 21.73 -2.99 -12.42
C MET A 168 21.69 -3.21 -13.94
N GLY A 169 22.19 -4.34 -14.39
CA GLY A 169 22.17 -4.78 -15.79
C GLY A 169 20.86 -5.47 -16.19
N PRO A 170 20.61 -5.66 -17.50
CA PRO A 170 19.34 -6.22 -18.00
C PRO A 170 19.05 -7.64 -17.54
N ASP A 171 20.08 -8.41 -17.24
CA ASP A 171 19.99 -9.82 -16.82
C ASP A 171 20.20 -10.01 -15.31
N ASP A 172 20.33 -8.92 -14.54
CA ASP A 172 20.57 -9.01 -13.12
C ASP A 172 19.30 -9.38 -12.34
N ASN A 173 19.51 -10.03 -11.19
CA ASN A 173 18.44 -10.31 -10.27
C ASN A 173 17.85 -9.02 -9.71
N PRO A 174 16.55 -9.00 -9.38
CA PRO A 174 15.92 -7.86 -8.74
C PRO A 174 16.60 -7.47 -7.43
N ILE A 175 16.65 -6.16 -7.15
CA ILE A 175 17.08 -5.64 -5.85
C ILE A 175 15.89 -5.75 -4.88
N LEU A 176 16.14 -6.32 -3.71
CA LEU A 176 15.14 -6.39 -2.65
C LEU A 176 15.51 -5.42 -1.52
N ALA A 177 14.84 -4.28 -1.47
CA ALA A 177 15.00 -3.30 -0.39
C ALA A 177 14.07 -3.68 0.78
N ILE A 178 14.65 -4.04 1.94
CA ILE A 178 13.92 -4.50 3.12
C ILE A 178 13.91 -3.39 4.18
N TYR A 179 12.72 -3.02 4.63
CA TYR A 179 12.49 -1.98 5.64
C TYR A 179 11.84 -2.56 6.87
N LYS A 180 12.30 -2.14 8.04
CA LYS A 180 11.69 -2.48 9.32
C LYS A 180 10.88 -1.29 9.82
N LEU A 181 9.59 -1.52 10.14
CA LEU A 181 8.81 -0.52 10.84
C LEU A 181 9.38 -0.30 12.24
N LYS A 182 9.40 0.95 12.67
CA LYS A 182 9.67 1.28 14.08
C LYS A 182 8.45 0.89 14.92
N ASP A 183 8.75 0.32 16.06
CA ASP A 183 7.79 0.08 17.12
C ASP A 183 7.20 1.39 17.63
#